data_a8c11c0442dc138f9be4fde29372903b
#
_entry.id   a8c11c0442dc138f9be4fde29372903b
#
_cell.length_a   1.000
_cell.length_b   1.000
_cell.length_c   1.000
_cell.angle_alpha   90.00
_cell.angle_beta   90.00
_cell.angle_gamma   90.00
#
_symmetry.space_group_name_H-M   'P 1'
#
loop_
_entity.id
_entity.type
_entity.pdbx_description
1 polymer ?
#
loop_
_entity_poly.entity_id
_entity_poly.type
_entity_poly.pdbx_seq_one_letter_code
_entity_poly.pdbx_strand_id
1 'polypeptide(L)'
;MSNQSLLAVSPIDGRYSRQTEPLREYFSEYALIKYRVRIEIEYFIALCQIPLPQLADFDSSKFEALRDIYRNMTPEDAAKVKEIEKVTNHDVKAVEYFIKDRFKEMDILKWGEFVHFGLTSQDINNTSVPLSFKEAIEESFMPLLKEVLGLIKGMAAEWSEIPMLAKTHGQPASPTRVGKEFNVFAVRLEEQIRQFELLTYPAKFGGATGNMNAHKVAYPAVDWIEFGNEFVASLGLKRSFPTTQIEHYDNLASLFDCLRRINTILIDFARDIWTYISMEYFRQKVKAGEVGSSAMPHKVNPIDFENAEGNFGVANALYTHLSMKLPISRLQRDLTDSTVLRNIGMPLAHSMISLNSLKKGLGKLILNEDALRADLERNWAVVAEAIQTILRRENYPNPYETLKALTRTGAGINHEVIAEFIETLEVSESVKEELRVITPWTYTGF
;
A
#
# COMPACT_ATOMS: atom_id res chain seq x y z
N MET A 1 12.13 -14.20 19.37
CA MET A 1 13.00 -13.10 18.91
C MET A 1 14.46 -13.54 19.10
N SER A 2 15.31 -13.27 18.11
CA SER A 2 16.76 -13.42 18.29
C SER A 2 17.31 -12.31 19.20
N ASN A 3 18.50 -12.52 19.77
CA ASN A 3 19.15 -11.45 20.56
C ASN A 3 19.39 -10.20 19.72
N GLN A 4 19.68 -10.35 18.42
CA GLN A 4 19.82 -9.22 17.50
C GLN A 4 18.51 -8.40 17.36
N SER A 5 17.37 -9.07 17.26
CA SER A 5 16.07 -8.38 17.19
C SER A 5 15.72 -7.64 18.48
N LEU A 6 16.18 -8.11 19.64
CA LEU A 6 15.98 -7.42 20.92
C LEU A 6 16.82 -6.14 21.05
N LEU A 7 17.95 -6.07 20.36
CA LEU A 7 18.88 -4.93 20.37
C LEU A 7 18.66 -4.00 19.16
N ALA A 8 17.72 -4.30 18.26
CA ALA A 8 17.46 -3.49 17.09
C ALA A 8 16.84 -2.14 17.48
N VAL A 9 17.40 -1.06 16.92
CA VAL A 9 16.90 0.31 17.12
C VAL A 9 15.57 0.52 16.40
N SER A 10 15.41 -0.07 15.21
CA SER A 10 14.17 -0.01 14.46
C SER A 10 13.15 -1.06 14.96
N PRO A 11 11.90 -0.68 15.24
CA PRO A 11 10.86 -1.66 15.58
C PRO A 11 10.54 -2.61 14.42
N ILE A 12 10.84 -2.24 13.18
CA ILE A 12 10.70 -3.10 12.00
C ILE A 12 11.52 -4.38 12.17
N ASP A 13 12.80 -4.24 12.57
CA ASP A 13 13.73 -5.36 12.75
C ASP A 13 13.66 -5.97 14.16
N GLY A 14 13.08 -5.23 15.13
CA GLY A 14 12.86 -5.66 16.50
C GLY A 14 11.48 -6.30 16.69
N ARG A 15 10.58 -5.51 17.27
CA ARG A 15 9.21 -5.91 17.69
C ARG A 15 8.40 -6.58 16.56
N TYR A 16 8.49 -6.03 15.34
CA TYR A 16 7.69 -6.45 14.19
C TYR A 16 8.45 -7.37 13.21
N SER A 17 9.65 -7.82 13.55
CA SER A 17 10.55 -8.57 12.65
C SER A 17 9.92 -9.78 11.97
N ARG A 18 8.93 -10.46 12.61
CA ARG A 18 8.19 -11.57 12.00
C ARG A 18 7.22 -11.14 10.93
N GLN A 19 6.64 -9.93 11.05
CA GLN A 19 5.66 -9.41 10.09
C GLN A 19 6.33 -8.79 8.87
N THR A 20 7.58 -8.38 9.01
CA THR A 20 8.41 -7.75 7.98
C THR A 20 9.43 -8.69 7.36
N GLU A 21 9.48 -9.94 7.82
CA GLU A 21 10.44 -10.96 7.34
C GLU A 21 10.44 -11.12 5.82
N PRO A 22 9.30 -11.17 5.11
CA PRO A 22 9.29 -11.27 3.66
C PRO A 22 10.02 -10.13 2.95
N LEU A 23 10.07 -8.94 3.56
CA LEU A 23 10.71 -7.77 2.95
C LEU A 23 12.24 -7.82 3.00
N ARG A 24 12.84 -8.75 3.74
CA ARG A 24 14.30 -8.92 3.81
C ARG A 24 14.89 -9.33 2.47
N GLU A 25 14.16 -10.10 1.66
CA GLU A 25 14.59 -10.52 0.33
C GLU A 25 14.64 -9.37 -0.70
N TYR A 26 14.09 -8.19 -0.34
CA TYR A 26 14.00 -7.03 -1.25
C TYR A 26 14.78 -5.82 -0.74
N PHE A 27 14.83 -5.58 0.58
CA PHE A 27 15.30 -4.29 1.14
C PHE A 27 16.41 -4.42 2.18
N SER A 28 16.91 -5.63 2.49
CA SER A 28 18.12 -5.79 3.30
C SER A 28 19.36 -5.39 2.49
N GLU A 29 20.48 -5.16 3.18
CA GLU A 29 21.78 -4.93 2.52
C GLU A 29 22.19 -6.15 1.67
N TYR A 30 21.88 -7.38 2.15
CA TYR A 30 22.03 -8.60 1.36
C TYR A 30 21.23 -8.54 0.06
N ALA A 31 19.95 -8.17 0.14
CA ALA A 31 19.08 -8.08 -1.02
C ALA A 31 19.59 -7.02 -2.02
N LEU A 32 19.98 -5.85 -1.55
CA LEU A 32 20.54 -4.81 -2.40
C LEU A 32 21.76 -5.31 -3.20
N ILE A 33 22.67 -6.03 -2.53
CA ILE A 33 23.83 -6.63 -3.18
C ILE A 33 23.38 -7.67 -4.22
N LYS A 34 22.47 -8.58 -3.85
CA LYS A 34 21.93 -9.63 -4.72
C LYS A 34 21.28 -9.06 -5.99
N TYR A 35 20.47 -8.01 -5.87
CA TYR A 35 19.86 -7.35 -7.02
C TYR A 35 20.90 -6.65 -7.91
N ARG A 36 21.92 -6.03 -7.34
CA ARG A 36 23.03 -5.47 -8.12
C ARG A 36 23.78 -6.54 -8.91
N VAL A 37 24.11 -7.67 -8.27
CA VAL A 37 24.71 -8.82 -8.97
C VAL A 37 23.82 -9.32 -10.09
N ARG A 38 22.49 -9.42 -9.85
CA ARG A 38 21.51 -9.81 -10.87
C ARG A 38 21.55 -8.87 -12.09
N ILE A 39 21.53 -7.57 -11.87
CA ILE A 39 21.56 -6.60 -12.99
C ILE A 39 22.86 -6.70 -13.77
N GLU A 40 24.02 -6.80 -13.12
CA GLU A 40 25.32 -6.95 -13.78
C GLU A 40 25.38 -8.23 -14.62
N ILE A 41 24.89 -9.35 -14.10
CA ILE A 41 24.88 -10.63 -14.82
C ILE A 41 23.92 -10.58 -16.01
N GLU A 42 22.70 -10.10 -15.84
CA GLU A 42 21.74 -10.01 -16.95
C GLU A 42 22.22 -9.02 -18.01
N TYR A 43 22.89 -7.94 -17.61
CA TYR A 43 23.52 -7.02 -18.56
C TYR A 43 24.67 -7.69 -19.35
N PHE A 44 25.55 -8.44 -18.70
CA PHE A 44 26.60 -9.19 -19.36
C PHE A 44 26.03 -10.20 -20.37
N ILE A 45 24.98 -10.93 -19.98
CA ILE A 45 24.27 -11.86 -20.87
C ILE A 45 23.67 -11.11 -22.07
N ALA A 46 23.03 -9.95 -21.85
CA ALA A 46 22.48 -9.14 -22.92
C ALA A 46 23.56 -8.65 -23.91
N LEU A 47 24.74 -8.28 -23.40
CA LEU A 47 25.87 -7.93 -24.28
C LEU A 47 26.36 -9.11 -25.12
N CYS A 48 26.35 -10.33 -24.56
CA CYS A 48 26.70 -11.56 -25.33
C CYS A 48 25.69 -11.88 -26.45
N GLN A 49 24.48 -11.36 -26.38
CA GLN A 49 23.41 -11.62 -27.37
C GLN A 49 23.38 -10.63 -28.52
N ILE A 50 24.16 -9.56 -28.46
CA ILE A 50 24.34 -8.61 -29.57
C ILE A 50 25.68 -8.87 -30.30
N PRO A 51 25.86 -8.41 -31.53
CA PRO A 51 27.02 -8.75 -32.36
C PRO A 51 28.29 -7.99 -31.98
N LEU A 52 28.75 -8.17 -30.72
CA LEU A 52 30.02 -7.65 -30.26
C LEU A 52 31.14 -8.66 -30.59
N PRO A 53 32.14 -8.31 -31.44
CA PRO A 53 33.16 -9.26 -31.87
C PRO A 53 33.91 -9.93 -30.71
N GLN A 54 34.16 -9.21 -29.63
CA GLN A 54 34.89 -9.69 -28.45
C GLN A 54 34.10 -10.68 -27.60
N LEU A 55 32.79 -10.74 -27.76
CA LEU A 55 31.90 -11.66 -27.07
C LEU A 55 31.37 -12.78 -27.96
N ALA A 56 31.72 -12.80 -29.26
CA ALA A 56 31.23 -13.76 -30.26
C ALA A 56 31.53 -15.22 -29.89
N ASP A 57 32.65 -15.46 -29.19
CA ASP A 57 33.08 -16.80 -28.77
C ASP A 57 32.52 -17.21 -27.38
N PHE A 58 31.65 -16.38 -26.74
CA PHE A 58 31.11 -16.73 -25.47
C PHE A 58 30.10 -17.89 -25.57
N ASP A 59 30.30 -18.93 -24.82
CA ASP A 59 29.43 -20.11 -24.79
C ASP A 59 28.11 -19.79 -24.08
N SER A 60 27.05 -19.62 -24.85
CA SER A 60 25.70 -19.32 -24.34
C SER A 60 25.13 -20.42 -23.41
N SER A 61 25.65 -21.65 -23.45
CA SER A 61 25.24 -22.69 -22.52
C SER A 61 25.59 -22.37 -21.06
N LYS A 62 26.50 -21.42 -20.83
CA LYS A 62 26.88 -20.92 -19.50
C LYS A 62 25.93 -19.87 -18.93
N PHE A 63 24.95 -19.36 -19.66
CA PHE A 63 24.04 -18.30 -19.17
C PHE A 63 23.29 -18.72 -17.91
N GLU A 64 22.80 -19.94 -17.84
CA GLU A 64 22.11 -20.40 -16.61
C GLU A 64 23.06 -20.48 -15.41
N ALA A 65 24.30 -20.95 -15.63
CA ALA A 65 25.31 -20.95 -14.55
C ALA A 65 25.70 -19.52 -14.09
N LEU A 66 25.68 -18.54 -15.00
CA LEU A 66 25.84 -17.14 -14.64
C LEU A 66 24.67 -16.64 -13.79
N ARG A 67 23.42 -16.97 -14.14
CA ARG A 67 22.25 -16.63 -13.36
C ARG A 67 22.26 -17.25 -11.97
N ASP A 68 22.83 -18.45 -11.84
CA ASP A 68 22.98 -19.12 -10.55
C ASP A 68 23.86 -18.33 -9.56
N ILE A 69 24.75 -17.45 -10.02
CA ILE A 69 25.55 -16.56 -9.16
C ILE A 69 24.65 -15.70 -8.27
N TYR A 70 23.57 -15.14 -8.80
CA TYR A 70 22.64 -14.32 -8.00
C TYR A 70 21.46 -15.13 -7.46
N ARG A 71 20.98 -16.17 -8.14
CA ARG A 71 19.87 -17.00 -7.67
C ARG A 71 20.21 -17.75 -6.40
N ASN A 72 21.42 -18.30 -6.35
CA ASN A 72 21.93 -19.10 -5.23
C ASN A 72 22.84 -18.29 -4.30
N MET A 73 22.83 -16.95 -4.42
CA MET A 73 23.66 -16.09 -3.57
C MET A 73 23.28 -16.24 -2.11
N THR A 74 24.28 -16.34 -1.22
CA THR A 74 24.10 -16.48 0.21
C THR A 74 24.48 -15.21 0.97
N PRO A 75 24.08 -15.04 2.26
CA PRO A 75 24.57 -13.96 3.10
C PRO A 75 26.10 -13.93 3.23
N GLU A 76 26.76 -15.07 3.16
CA GLU A 76 28.23 -15.22 3.18
C GLU A 76 28.86 -14.63 1.92
N ASP A 77 28.21 -14.78 0.76
CA ASP A 77 28.65 -14.15 -0.48
C ASP A 77 28.51 -12.62 -0.41
N ALA A 78 27.40 -12.12 0.15
CA ALA A 78 27.24 -10.70 0.40
C ALA A 78 28.30 -10.17 1.38
N ALA A 79 28.67 -10.94 2.39
CA ALA A 79 29.77 -10.58 3.30
C ALA A 79 31.12 -10.46 2.55
N LYS A 80 31.42 -11.32 1.56
CA LYS A 80 32.61 -11.17 0.70
C LYS A 80 32.59 -9.86 -0.08
N VAL A 81 31.42 -9.47 -0.64
CA VAL A 81 31.27 -8.17 -1.31
C VAL A 81 31.57 -7.03 -0.33
N LYS A 82 31.08 -7.12 0.92
CA LYS A 82 31.38 -6.10 1.95
C LYS A 82 32.85 -6.04 2.34
N GLU A 83 33.59 -7.17 2.37
CA GLU A 83 35.02 -7.16 2.58
C GLU A 83 35.78 -6.45 1.44
N ILE A 84 35.37 -6.68 0.19
CA ILE A 84 35.94 -5.95 -0.97
C ILE A 84 35.62 -4.46 -0.86
N GLU A 85 34.38 -4.11 -0.49
CA GLU A 85 33.95 -2.71 -0.32
C GLU A 85 34.79 -1.96 0.73
N LYS A 86 35.20 -2.59 1.82
CA LYS A 86 36.07 -2.00 2.83
C LYS A 86 37.40 -1.48 2.27
N VAL A 87 37.91 -2.17 1.25
CA VAL A 87 39.17 -1.81 0.58
C VAL A 87 38.95 -0.77 -0.52
N THR A 88 37.90 -0.98 -1.33
CA THR A 88 37.63 -0.12 -2.51
C THR A 88 36.93 1.19 -2.14
N ASN A 89 36.28 1.24 -0.99
CA ASN A 89 35.37 2.30 -0.55
C ASN A 89 34.30 2.65 -1.60
N HIS A 90 33.85 1.61 -2.35
CA HIS A 90 32.88 1.76 -3.43
C HIS A 90 32.03 0.50 -3.59
N ASP A 91 30.75 0.60 -3.28
CA ASP A 91 29.81 -0.53 -3.19
C ASP A 91 29.57 -1.26 -4.52
N VAL A 92 29.27 -0.55 -5.61
CA VAL A 92 29.03 -1.18 -6.93
C VAL A 92 30.32 -1.74 -7.52
N LYS A 93 31.47 -1.08 -7.29
CA LYS A 93 32.78 -1.63 -7.72
C LYS A 93 33.14 -2.92 -6.99
N ALA A 94 32.73 -3.05 -5.72
CA ALA A 94 32.89 -4.29 -4.98
C ALA A 94 32.07 -5.44 -5.58
N VAL A 95 30.85 -5.16 -6.07
CA VAL A 95 30.02 -6.12 -6.80
C VAL A 95 30.69 -6.56 -8.10
N GLU A 96 31.26 -5.63 -8.87
CA GLU A 96 32.02 -5.96 -10.11
C GLU A 96 33.18 -6.92 -9.81
N TYR A 97 33.98 -6.65 -8.78
CA TYR A 97 35.09 -7.52 -8.41
C TYR A 97 34.61 -8.90 -7.94
N PHE A 98 33.57 -8.98 -7.15
CA PHE A 98 32.96 -10.24 -6.75
C PHE A 98 32.54 -11.08 -7.97
N ILE A 99 31.92 -10.46 -8.98
CA ILE A 99 31.53 -11.16 -10.20
C ILE A 99 32.76 -11.63 -10.98
N LYS A 100 33.81 -10.80 -11.09
CA LYS A 100 35.07 -11.21 -11.73
C LYS A 100 35.74 -12.38 -11.04
N ASP A 101 35.67 -12.46 -9.71
CA ASP A 101 36.13 -13.64 -8.95
C ASP A 101 35.32 -14.90 -9.32
N ARG A 102 33.98 -14.80 -9.44
CA ARG A 102 33.13 -15.88 -9.93
C ARG A 102 33.47 -16.29 -11.36
N PHE A 103 33.74 -15.31 -12.23
CA PHE A 103 34.18 -15.57 -13.62
C PHE A 103 35.52 -16.34 -13.65
N LYS A 104 36.42 -16.04 -12.72
CA LYS A 104 37.68 -16.77 -12.57
C LYS A 104 37.43 -18.23 -12.15
N GLU A 105 36.54 -18.46 -11.18
CA GLU A 105 36.16 -19.81 -10.74
C GLU A 105 35.51 -20.65 -11.86
N MET A 106 34.79 -19.97 -12.81
CA MET A 106 34.13 -20.60 -13.93
C MET A 106 35.01 -20.70 -15.21
N ASP A 107 36.29 -20.31 -15.12
CA ASP A 107 37.26 -20.27 -16.25
C ASP A 107 36.75 -19.40 -17.45
N ILE A 108 36.13 -18.27 -17.14
CA ILE A 108 35.60 -17.31 -18.11
C ILE A 108 36.13 -15.88 -17.88
N LEU A 109 37.18 -15.72 -17.09
CA LEU A 109 37.69 -14.39 -16.71
C LEU A 109 38.17 -13.57 -17.93
N LYS A 110 38.50 -14.21 -19.07
CA LYS A 110 38.91 -13.49 -20.29
C LYS A 110 37.87 -12.49 -20.80
N TRP A 111 36.58 -12.69 -20.44
CA TRP A 111 35.48 -11.75 -20.74
C TRP A 111 35.13 -10.81 -19.57
N GLY A 112 35.85 -10.89 -18.46
CA GLY A 112 35.57 -10.15 -17.25
C GLY A 112 35.52 -8.62 -17.41
N GLU A 113 36.20 -8.06 -18.41
CA GLU A 113 36.17 -6.62 -18.66
C GLU A 113 34.84 -6.13 -19.27
N PHE A 114 33.94 -7.05 -19.66
CA PHE A 114 32.57 -6.74 -20.08
C PHE A 114 31.60 -6.68 -18.91
N VAL A 115 32.00 -7.08 -17.70
CA VAL A 115 31.24 -6.78 -16.47
C VAL A 115 31.28 -5.27 -16.25
N HIS A 116 30.12 -4.65 -16.05
CA HIS A 116 30.00 -3.19 -15.89
C HIS A 116 30.48 -2.36 -17.11
N PHE A 117 30.52 -2.95 -18.30
CA PHE A 117 31.03 -2.30 -19.51
C PHE A 117 30.25 -1.04 -19.86
N GLY A 118 30.91 0.12 -19.92
CA GLY A 118 30.31 1.41 -20.26
C GLY A 118 29.30 1.98 -19.26
N LEU A 119 29.04 1.30 -18.16
CA LEU A 119 28.06 1.70 -17.16
C LEU A 119 28.64 2.65 -16.11
N THR A 120 27.73 3.23 -15.34
CA THR A 120 28.01 3.91 -14.08
C THR A 120 27.20 3.22 -12.96
N SER A 121 27.59 3.44 -11.71
CA SER A 121 26.89 2.83 -10.54
C SER A 121 25.38 3.05 -10.56
N GLN A 122 24.92 4.16 -11.12
CA GLN A 122 23.49 4.45 -11.17
C GLN A 122 22.73 3.69 -12.27
N ASP A 123 23.39 3.15 -13.27
CA ASP A 123 22.74 2.20 -14.18
C ASP A 123 22.37 0.91 -13.43
N ILE A 124 23.18 0.53 -12.43
CA ILE A 124 22.92 -0.64 -11.58
C ILE A 124 21.92 -0.30 -10.47
N ASN A 125 22.08 0.83 -9.78
CA ASN A 125 21.18 1.21 -8.68
C ASN A 125 19.77 1.58 -9.18
N ASN A 126 19.67 2.34 -10.28
CA ASN A 126 18.38 2.76 -10.85
C ASN A 126 17.71 1.68 -11.72
N THR A 127 18.19 0.47 -11.67
CA THR A 127 17.54 -0.75 -12.17
C THR A 127 17.27 -1.73 -11.04
N SER A 128 18.25 -2.00 -10.16
CA SER A 128 18.12 -2.93 -9.04
C SER A 128 17.08 -2.46 -8.01
N VAL A 129 17.09 -1.18 -7.63
CA VAL A 129 16.14 -0.64 -6.62
C VAL A 129 14.68 -0.68 -7.12
N PRO A 130 14.33 -0.17 -8.31
CA PRO A 130 12.96 -0.28 -8.80
C PRO A 130 12.54 -1.74 -9.06
N LEU A 131 13.46 -2.64 -9.43
CA LEU A 131 13.16 -4.05 -9.60
C LEU A 131 12.82 -4.71 -8.26
N SER A 132 13.63 -4.50 -7.22
CA SER A 132 13.34 -5.03 -5.88
C SER A 132 12.05 -4.47 -5.31
N PHE A 133 11.79 -3.18 -5.52
CA PHE A 133 10.53 -2.54 -5.10
C PHE A 133 9.32 -3.13 -5.82
N LYS A 134 9.42 -3.35 -7.15
CA LYS A 134 8.38 -4.00 -7.95
C LYS A 134 8.06 -5.39 -7.40
N GLU A 135 9.07 -6.24 -7.23
CA GLU A 135 8.90 -7.61 -6.76
C GLU A 135 8.34 -7.64 -5.32
N ALA A 136 8.78 -6.75 -4.43
CA ALA A 136 8.20 -6.62 -3.09
C ALA A 136 6.71 -6.23 -3.11
N ILE A 137 6.32 -5.33 -4.00
CA ILE A 137 4.92 -4.95 -4.18
C ILE A 137 4.10 -6.13 -4.71
N GLU A 138 4.56 -6.80 -5.76
CA GLU A 138 3.80 -7.85 -6.45
C GLU A 138 3.70 -9.14 -5.62
N GLU A 139 4.78 -9.51 -4.92
CA GLU A 139 4.86 -10.79 -4.21
C GLU A 139 4.46 -10.72 -2.74
N SER A 140 4.56 -9.55 -2.10
CA SER A 140 4.33 -9.42 -0.67
C SER A 140 3.22 -8.43 -0.29
N PHE A 141 3.31 -7.18 -0.76
CA PHE A 141 2.40 -6.13 -0.33
C PHE A 141 1.01 -6.24 -0.96
N MET A 142 0.94 -6.36 -2.28
CA MET A 142 -0.34 -6.37 -3.00
C MET A 142 -1.21 -7.59 -2.65
N PRO A 143 -0.66 -8.81 -2.50
CA PRO A 143 -1.43 -9.94 -2.00
C PRO A 143 -2.05 -9.69 -0.63
N LEU A 144 -1.29 -9.13 0.32
CA LEU A 144 -1.79 -8.81 1.66
C LEU A 144 -2.86 -7.70 1.63
N LEU A 145 -2.68 -6.67 0.80
CA LEU A 145 -3.68 -5.62 0.61
C LEU A 145 -4.98 -6.17 0.03
N LYS A 146 -4.89 -7.03 -0.99
CA LYS A 146 -6.05 -7.69 -1.61
C LYS A 146 -6.75 -8.64 -0.63
N GLU A 147 -6.03 -9.29 0.27
CA GLU A 147 -6.62 -10.10 1.35
C GLU A 147 -7.43 -9.23 2.32
N VAL A 148 -6.88 -8.10 2.78
CA VAL A 148 -7.62 -7.15 3.65
C VAL A 148 -8.85 -6.59 2.94
N LEU A 149 -8.73 -6.20 1.67
CA LEU A 149 -9.86 -5.77 0.85
C LEU A 149 -10.94 -6.86 0.76
N GLY A 150 -10.54 -8.12 0.57
CA GLY A 150 -11.44 -9.27 0.54
C GLY A 150 -12.24 -9.44 1.84
N LEU A 151 -11.59 -9.24 3.00
CA LEU A 151 -12.27 -9.25 4.30
C LEU A 151 -13.29 -8.12 4.43
N ILE A 152 -12.94 -6.91 4.03
CA ILE A 152 -13.85 -5.76 4.06
C ILE A 152 -15.07 -6.00 3.16
N LYS A 153 -14.86 -6.52 1.95
CA LYS A 153 -15.95 -6.88 1.01
C LYS A 153 -16.83 -8.03 1.55
N GLY A 154 -16.22 -9.02 2.19
CA GLY A 154 -16.96 -10.11 2.82
C GLY A 154 -17.90 -9.60 3.91
N MET A 155 -17.41 -8.73 4.79
CA MET A 155 -18.22 -8.09 5.84
C MET A 155 -19.28 -7.15 5.24
N ALA A 156 -18.95 -6.40 4.20
CA ALA A 156 -19.92 -5.57 3.49
C ALA A 156 -21.10 -6.37 2.94
N ALA A 157 -20.84 -7.56 2.39
CA ALA A 157 -21.86 -8.46 1.90
C ALA A 157 -22.67 -9.11 3.04
N GLU A 158 -21.99 -9.60 4.08
CA GLU A 158 -22.62 -10.23 5.25
C GLU A 158 -23.62 -9.30 5.94
N TRP A 159 -23.28 -8.00 6.06
CA TRP A 159 -24.07 -7.01 6.78
C TRP A 159 -24.84 -6.06 5.87
N SER A 160 -25.08 -6.44 4.62
CA SER A 160 -25.75 -5.61 3.60
C SER A 160 -27.14 -5.16 4.00
N GLU A 161 -27.88 -5.98 4.75
CA GLU A 161 -29.26 -5.71 5.15
C GLU A 161 -29.40 -5.17 6.58
N ILE A 162 -28.30 -4.98 7.30
CA ILE A 162 -28.33 -4.52 8.70
C ILE A 162 -28.47 -3.01 8.76
N PRO A 163 -29.62 -2.47 9.26
CA PRO A 163 -29.82 -1.02 9.41
C PRO A 163 -28.90 -0.45 10.50
N MET A 164 -28.42 0.76 10.26
CA MET A 164 -27.58 1.51 11.19
C MET A 164 -27.94 2.99 11.16
N LEU A 165 -27.97 3.64 12.31
CA LEU A 165 -28.10 5.07 12.41
C LEU A 165 -26.83 5.74 11.89
N ALA A 166 -26.93 6.52 10.81
CA ALA A 166 -25.79 7.34 10.37
C ALA A 166 -25.66 8.58 11.26
N LYS A 167 -24.43 9.08 11.38
CA LYS A 167 -24.13 10.33 12.07
C LYS A 167 -23.37 11.28 11.17
N THR A 168 -23.93 12.47 10.98
CA THR A 168 -23.25 13.59 10.31
C THR A 168 -22.94 14.65 11.35
N HIS A 169 -21.73 15.19 11.35
CA HIS A 169 -21.28 16.13 12.39
C HIS A 169 -21.43 15.56 13.83
N GLY A 170 -21.39 14.22 13.98
CA GLY A 170 -21.61 13.53 15.25
C GLY A 170 -23.07 13.47 15.70
N GLN A 171 -24.02 13.98 14.90
CA GLN A 171 -25.46 13.99 15.22
C GLN A 171 -26.20 12.91 14.42
N PRO A 172 -27.30 12.36 15.00
CA PRO A 172 -28.20 11.44 14.30
C PRO A 172 -28.66 12.01 12.94
N ALA A 173 -28.55 11.22 11.89
CA ALA A 173 -28.94 11.56 10.53
C ALA A 173 -29.72 10.39 9.91
N SER A 174 -30.04 10.51 8.63
CA SER A 174 -30.78 9.48 7.90
C SER A 174 -30.11 8.11 8.04
N PRO A 175 -30.88 7.06 8.37
CA PRO A 175 -30.32 5.72 8.54
C PRO A 175 -29.59 5.22 7.30
N THR A 176 -28.64 4.35 7.50
CA THR A 176 -27.84 3.67 6.48
C THR A 176 -27.83 2.16 6.77
N ARG A 177 -26.99 1.41 6.06
CA ARG A 177 -26.74 -0.02 6.33
C ARG A 177 -25.27 -0.25 6.66
N VAL A 178 -24.99 -1.13 7.61
CA VAL A 178 -23.60 -1.47 8.03
C VAL A 178 -22.78 -1.94 6.84
N GLY A 179 -23.32 -2.81 6.02
CA GLY A 179 -22.63 -3.33 4.84
C GLY A 179 -22.28 -2.24 3.83
N LYS A 180 -23.18 -1.25 3.63
CA LYS A 180 -22.90 -0.11 2.75
C LYS A 180 -21.77 0.75 3.27
N GLU A 181 -21.68 0.99 4.58
CA GLU A 181 -20.58 1.75 5.19
C GLU A 181 -19.21 1.07 4.96
N PHE A 182 -19.15 -0.27 5.09
CA PHE A 182 -17.95 -1.05 4.75
C PHE A 182 -17.64 -1.00 3.25
N ASN A 183 -18.65 -1.09 2.40
CA ASN A 183 -18.48 -1.09 0.95
C ASN A 183 -17.93 0.23 0.41
N VAL A 184 -18.20 1.36 1.07
CA VAL A 184 -17.59 2.66 0.73
C VAL A 184 -16.06 2.55 0.73
N PHE A 185 -15.48 1.93 1.74
CA PHE A 185 -14.04 1.75 1.83
C PHE A 185 -13.51 0.73 0.81
N ALA A 186 -14.27 -0.34 0.57
CA ALA A 186 -13.91 -1.33 -0.45
C ALA A 186 -13.79 -0.69 -1.83
N VAL A 187 -14.79 0.08 -2.25
CA VAL A 187 -14.80 0.76 -3.55
C VAL A 187 -13.67 1.81 -3.65
N ARG A 188 -13.42 2.57 -2.59
CA ARG A 188 -12.31 3.53 -2.54
C ARG A 188 -10.95 2.84 -2.71
N LEU A 189 -10.76 1.69 -2.08
CA LEU A 189 -9.52 0.90 -2.19
C LEU A 189 -9.36 0.29 -3.59
N GLU A 190 -10.42 -0.31 -4.15
CA GLU A 190 -10.42 -0.86 -5.52
C GLU A 190 -10.01 0.20 -6.55
N GLU A 191 -10.53 1.41 -6.43
CA GLU A 191 -10.17 2.51 -7.32
C GLU A 191 -8.68 2.89 -7.20
N GLN A 192 -8.12 2.92 -5.98
CA GLN A 192 -6.70 3.23 -5.80
C GLN A 192 -5.80 2.07 -6.25
N ILE A 193 -6.20 0.82 -6.05
CA ILE A 193 -5.47 -0.34 -6.58
C ILE A 193 -5.45 -0.29 -8.11
N ARG A 194 -6.60 -0.01 -8.75
CA ARG A 194 -6.67 0.16 -10.21
C ARG A 194 -5.75 1.28 -10.71
N GLN A 195 -5.69 2.42 -10.02
CA GLN A 195 -4.78 3.51 -10.36
C GLN A 195 -3.32 3.08 -10.19
N PHE A 196 -2.99 2.35 -9.13
CA PHE A 196 -1.65 1.83 -8.88
C PHE A 196 -1.18 0.88 -9.99
N GLU A 197 -2.06 -0.02 -10.43
CA GLU A 197 -1.77 -1.00 -11.48
C GLU A 197 -1.51 -0.36 -12.87
N LEU A 198 -1.89 0.90 -13.08
CA LEU A 198 -1.57 1.68 -14.28
C LEU A 198 -0.19 2.36 -14.22
N LEU A 199 0.41 2.45 -13.04
CA LEU A 199 1.72 3.06 -12.86
C LEU A 199 2.82 2.10 -13.32
N THR A 200 3.93 2.67 -13.76
CA THR A 200 5.09 1.88 -14.21
C THR A 200 6.25 2.01 -13.23
N TYR A 201 7.06 0.97 -13.13
CA TYR A 201 8.30 1.00 -12.36
C TYR A 201 9.42 1.58 -13.22
N PRO A 202 9.87 2.82 -12.92
CA PRO A 202 10.82 3.52 -13.77
C PRO A 202 12.24 3.05 -13.52
N ALA A 203 13.06 3.00 -14.59
CA ALA A 203 14.48 2.71 -14.48
C ALA A 203 15.31 3.63 -15.39
N LYS A 204 16.53 3.96 -14.95
CA LYS A 204 17.52 4.65 -15.77
C LYS A 204 18.59 3.66 -16.21
N PHE A 205 18.90 3.70 -17.51
CA PHE A 205 19.99 2.95 -18.11
C PHE A 205 20.57 3.74 -19.28
N GLY A 206 21.78 4.29 -19.13
CA GLY A 206 22.30 5.24 -20.12
C GLY A 206 23.75 5.71 -19.90
N GLY A 207 24.49 5.09 -18.98
CA GLY A 207 25.87 5.49 -18.66
C GLY A 207 25.96 6.74 -17.79
N ALA A 208 27.15 7.32 -17.69
CA ALA A 208 27.52 8.34 -16.71
C ALA A 208 26.65 9.62 -16.73
N THR A 209 26.08 9.98 -17.86
CA THR A 209 25.23 11.18 -18.01
C THR A 209 23.92 10.90 -18.76
N GLY A 210 23.56 9.63 -18.94
CA GLY A 210 22.33 9.23 -19.62
C GLY A 210 22.42 9.21 -21.15
N ASN A 211 23.59 9.42 -21.72
CA ASN A 211 23.80 9.60 -23.18
C ASN A 211 24.49 8.40 -23.87
N MET A 212 24.73 7.29 -23.17
CA MET A 212 25.46 6.12 -23.70
C MET A 212 26.86 6.47 -24.30
N ASN A 213 27.55 7.49 -23.79
CA ASN A 213 28.79 8.00 -24.36
C ASN A 213 29.87 6.93 -24.52
N ALA A 214 30.14 6.15 -23.46
CA ALA A 214 31.16 5.10 -23.47
C ALA A 214 30.78 3.97 -24.45
N HIS A 215 29.53 3.56 -24.46
CA HIS A 215 29.02 2.55 -25.39
C HIS A 215 29.14 3.00 -26.84
N LYS A 216 28.71 4.24 -27.14
CA LYS A 216 28.72 4.78 -28.51
C LYS A 216 30.12 4.96 -29.05
N VAL A 217 31.11 5.34 -28.24
CA VAL A 217 32.49 5.45 -28.69
C VAL A 217 33.14 4.09 -28.91
N ALA A 218 32.79 3.09 -28.09
CA ALA A 218 33.34 1.75 -28.22
C ALA A 218 32.76 0.98 -29.41
N TYR A 219 31.44 1.05 -29.61
CA TYR A 219 30.72 0.36 -30.69
C TYR A 219 29.72 1.31 -31.36
N PRO A 220 30.18 2.18 -32.28
CA PRO A 220 29.35 3.23 -32.88
C PRO A 220 28.23 2.70 -33.78
N ALA A 221 28.34 1.44 -34.27
CA ALA A 221 27.35 0.82 -35.13
C ALA A 221 26.16 0.22 -34.37
N VAL A 222 26.25 0.05 -33.05
CA VAL A 222 25.16 -0.52 -32.22
C VAL A 222 24.15 0.58 -31.88
N ASP A 223 22.85 0.24 -31.98
CA ASP A 223 21.78 1.07 -31.47
C ASP A 223 21.65 0.88 -29.94
N TRP A 224 22.43 1.65 -29.22
CA TRP A 224 22.46 1.59 -27.76
C TRP A 224 21.17 2.14 -27.10
N ILE A 225 20.38 2.91 -27.82
CA ILE A 225 19.08 3.41 -27.30
C ILE A 225 18.10 2.23 -27.29
N GLU A 226 17.97 1.52 -28.40
CA GLU A 226 17.09 0.35 -28.47
C GLU A 226 17.58 -0.78 -27.56
N PHE A 227 18.88 -1.08 -27.53
CA PHE A 227 19.45 -2.02 -26.58
C PHE A 227 19.06 -1.70 -25.13
N GLY A 228 19.16 -0.44 -24.71
CA GLY A 228 18.77 -0.01 -23.35
C GLY A 228 17.27 -0.17 -23.09
N ASN A 229 16.41 0.08 -24.09
CA ASN A 229 14.98 -0.13 -23.99
C ASN A 229 14.64 -1.61 -23.78
N GLU A 230 15.19 -2.48 -24.64
CA GLU A 230 14.98 -3.93 -24.59
C GLU A 230 15.51 -4.52 -23.27
N PHE A 231 16.73 -4.11 -22.86
CA PHE A 231 17.32 -4.59 -21.61
C PHE A 231 16.45 -4.24 -20.38
N VAL A 232 16.03 -2.99 -20.26
CA VAL A 232 15.18 -2.57 -19.12
C VAL A 232 13.82 -3.24 -19.19
N ALA A 233 13.24 -3.39 -20.39
CA ALA A 233 11.97 -4.09 -20.56
C ALA A 233 12.06 -5.58 -20.18
N SER A 234 13.19 -6.24 -20.47
CA SER A 234 13.43 -7.65 -20.07
C SER A 234 13.41 -7.88 -18.55
N LEU A 235 13.69 -6.81 -17.77
CA LEU A 235 13.58 -6.81 -16.31
C LEU A 235 12.13 -6.53 -15.81
N GLY A 236 11.19 -6.30 -16.73
CA GLY A 236 9.82 -5.89 -16.38
C GLY A 236 9.71 -4.45 -15.87
N LEU A 237 10.67 -3.60 -16.23
CA LEU A 237 10.74 -2.18 -15.89
C LEU A 237 10.48 -1.30 -17.11
N LYS A 238 10.24 -0.02 -16.91
CA LYS A 238 10.10 0.96 -17.98
C LYS A 238 11.28 1.93 -17.96
N ARG A 239 12.04 1.97 -19.05
CA ARG A 239 13.16 2.90 -19.16
C ARG A 239 12.68 4.33 -19.25
N SER A 240 13.22 5.19 -18.39
CA SER A 240 13.13 6.64 -18.52
C SER A 240 14.21 7.13 -19.47
N PHE A 241 13.82 7.92 -20.49
CA PHE A 241 14.72 8.47 -21.47
C PHE A 241 14.13 9.76 -22.09
N PRO A 242 14.93 10.84 -22.28
CA PRO A 242 16.30 11.00 -21.81
C PRO A 242 16.40 11.19 -20.30
N THR A 243 17.56 10.92 -19.70
CA THR A 243 17.85 11.13 -18.28
C THR A 243 19.20 11.82 -18.10
N THR A 244 19.52 12.23 -16.86
CA THR A 244 20.87 12.59 -16.43
C THR A 244 21.64 11.33 -15.99
N GLN A 245 22.51 11.41 -15.01
CA GLN A 245 23.14 10.21 -14.43
C GLN A 245 22.16 9.32 -13.68
N ILE A 246 21.02 9.87 -13.19
CA ILE A 246 20.02 9.20 -12.40
C ILE A 246 18.66 9.18 -13.11
N GLU A 247 17.75 8.33 -12.63
CA GLU A 247 16.34 8.36 -12.96
C GLU A 247 15.69 9.67 -12.45
N HIS A 248 14.59 10.12 -13.08
CA HIS A 248 13.89 11.37 -12.68
C HIS A 248 13.20 11.23 -11.33
N TYR A 249 12.84 10.00 -10.95
CA TYR A 249 12.04 9.62 -9.76
C TYR A 249 10.59 10.14 -9.74
N ASP A 250 10.10 10.82 -10.78
CA ASP A 250 8.73 11.33 -10.84
C ASP A 250 7.70 10.19 -10.83
N ASN A 251 7.94 9.13 -11.60
CA ASN A 251 7.06 7.96 -11.62
C ASN A 251 7.18 7.13 -10.33
N LEU A 252 8.36 7.05 -9.73
CA LEU A 252 8.55 6.41 -8.44
C LEU A 252 7.83 7.21 -7.33
N ALA A 253 7.87 8.54 -7.38
CA ALA A 253 7.10 9.41 -6.50
C ALA A 253 5.59 9.18 -6.65
N SER A 254 5.11 8.99 -7.88
CA SER A 254 3.70 8.66 -8.15
C SER A 254 3.27 7.34 -7.52
N LEU A 255 4.14 6.32 -7.51
CA LEU A 255 3.91 5.06 -6.80
C LEU A 255 3.78 5.29 -5.28
N PHE A 256 4.69 6.06 -4.68
CA PHE A 256 4.64 6.40 -3.25
C PHE A 256 3.38 7.20 -2.89
N ASP A 257 3.00 8.16 -3.72
CA ASP A 257 1.78 8.94 -3.51
C ASP A 257 0.51 8.09 -3.58
N CYS A 258 0.47 7.09 -4.46
CA CYS A 258 -0.63 6.16 -4.53
C CYS A 258 -0.69 5.26 -3.28
N LEU A 259 0.44 4.70 -2.83
CA LEU A 259 0.52 3.92 -1.60
C LEU A 259 0.10 4.74 -0.37
N ARG A 260 0.50 6.01 -0.31
CA ARG A 260 0.08 6.93 0.74
C ARG A 260 -1.43 7.15 0.75
N ARG A 261 -2.08 7.27 -0.43
CA ARG A 261 -3.54 7.39 -0.52
C ARG A 261 -4.26 6.12 -0.07
N ILE A 262 -3.75 4.94 -0.45
CA ILE A 262 -4.26 3.64 0.04
C ILE A 262 -4.21 3.60 1.57
N ASN A 263 -3.04 3.92 2.15
CA ASN A 263 -2.88 3.97 3.61
C ASN A 263 -3.85 4.97 4.26
N THR A 264 -4.08 6.14 3.63
CA THR A 264 -5.00 7.16 4.16
C THR A 264 -6.44 6.66 4.21
N ILE A 265 -6.88 5.90 3.20
CA ILE A 265 -8.21 5.26 3.22
C ILE A 265 -8.31 4.24 4.35
N LEU A 266 -7.25 3.47 4.58
CA LEU A 266 -7.21 2.45 5.64
C LEU A 266 -7.10 3.06 7.05
N ILE A 267 -6.48 4.24 7.20
CA ILE A 267 -6.51 5.02 8.44
C ILE A 267 -7.95 5.46 8.72
N ASP A 268 -8.63 6.03 7.74
CA ASP A 268 -10.01 6.48 7.84
C ASP A 268 -10.94 5.32 8.26
N PHE A 269 -10.79 4.17 7.59
CA PHE A 269 -11.49 2.93 7.94
C PHE A 269 -11.21 2.47 9.37
N ALA A 270 -9.94 2.43 9.80
CA ALA A 270 -9.55 2.01 11.14
C ALA A 270 -10.18 2.91 12.23
N ARG A 271 -10.27 4.23 11.97
CA ARG A 271 -10.88 5.21 12.86
C ARG A 271 -12.40 5.05 12.96
N ASP A 272 -13.06 4.79 11.85
CA ASP A 272 -14.50 4.52 11.87
C ASP A 272 -14.82 3.24 12.64
N ILE A 273 -14.09 2.15 12.42
CA ILE A 273 -14.26 0.92 13.19
C ILE A 273 -13.99 1.14 14.67
N TRP A 274 -12.93 1.86 15.03
CA TRP A 274 -12.65 2.25 16.41
C TRP A 274 -13.84 3.01 17.02
N THR A 275 -14.41 3.96 16.27
CA THR A 275 -15.58 4.75 16.68
C THR A 275 -16.80 3.85 16.87
N TYR A 276 -17.10 2.94 15.95
CA TYR A 276 -18.20 2.01 16.07
C TYR A 276 -18.04 1.03 17.24
N ILE A 277 -16.80 0.63 17.57
CA ILE A 277 -16.54 -0.13 18.81
C ILE A 277 -16.86 0.72 20.05
N SER A 278 -16.48 2.00 20.06
CA SER A 278 -16.77 2.93 21.18
C SER A 278 -18.28 3.21 21.34
N MET A 279 -19.05 3.06 20.27
CA MET A 279 -20.52 3.15 20.26
C MET A 279 -21.22 1.83 20.55
N GLU A 280 -20.46 0.78 20.86
CA GLU A 280 -20.95 -0.59 21.07
C GLU A 280 -21.61 -1.26 19.86
N TYR A 281 -21.49 -0.68 18.66
CA TYR A 281 -21.98 -1.30 17.41
C TYR A 281 -21.22 -2.57 17.07
N PHE A 282 -19.93 -2.63 17.46
CA PHE A 282 -19.11 -3.83 17.43
C PHE A 282 -18.57 -4.18 18.81
N ARG A 283 -18.50 -5.48 19.05
CA ARG A 283 -17.71 -6.09 20.15
C ARG A 283 -16.50 -6.80 19.55
N GLN A 284 -15.55 -7.15 20.38
CA GLN A 284 -14.35 -7.87 19.97
C GLN A 284 -14.29 -9.25 20.66
N LYS A 285 -13.96 -10.28 19.87
CA LYS A 285 -13.68 -11.62 20.41
C LYS A 285 -12.49 -11.54 21.36
N VAL A 286 -12.65 -12.10 22.55
CA VAL A 286 -11.57 -12.27 23.52
C VAL A 286 -10.88 -13.59 23.24
N LYS A 287 -9.57 -13.56 23.03
CA LYS A 287 -8.77 -14.76 22.91
C LYS A 287 -8.35 -15.23 24.30
N ALA A 288 -8.54 -16.52 24.61
CA ALA A 288 -8.13 -17.08 25.90
C ALA A 288 -6.64 -16.80 26.16
N GLY A 289 -6.33 -16.21 27.33
CA GLY A 289 -4.97 -15.82 27.72
C GLY A 289 -4.52 -14.42 27.28
N GLU A 290 -5.31 -13.69 26.47
CA GLU A 290 -5.03 -12.26 26.20
C GLU A 290 -5.56 -11.40 27.38
N VAL A 291 -4.72 -10.46 27.83
CA VAL A 291 -5.09 -9.46 28.83
C VAL A 291 -5.53 -8.20 28.10
N GLY A 292 -6.84 -7.88 28.14
CA GLY A 292 -7.40 -6.73 27.43
C GLY A 292 -7.01 -5.37 28.03
N SER A 293 -6.76 -5.33 29.34
CA SER A 293 -6.31 -4.15 30.08
C SER A 293 -5.54 -4.59 31.31
N SER A 294 -4.46 -3.88 31.65
CA SER A 294 -3.68 -4.16 32.87
C SER A 294 -4.41 -3.87 34.15
N ALA A 295 -5.42 -2.97 34.13
CA ALA A 295 -6.15 -2.51 35.32
C ALA A 295 -7.63 -2.94 35.35
N MET A 296 -8.26 -3.20 34.19
CA MET A 296 -9.69 -3.49 34.07
C MET A 296 -9.90 -4.76 33.26
N PRO A 297 -10.08 -5.94 33.90
CA PRO A 297 -10.13 -7.24 33.16
C PRO A 297 -11.26 -7.37 32.14
N HIS A 298 -12.36 -6.63 32.32
CA HIS A 298 -13.51 -6.61 31.42
C HIS A 298 -13.32 -5.75 30.16
N LYS A 299 -12.26 -4.92 30.10
CA LYS A 299 -12.03 -3.94 29.05
C LYS A 299 -11.22 -4.56 27.90
N VAL A 300 -11.82 -4.64 26.71
CA VAL A 300 -11.16 -5.11 25.50
C VAL A 300 -10.88 -3.91 24.59
N ASN A 301 -9.62 -3.47 24.55
CA ASN A 301 -9.23 -2.30 23.76
C ASN A 301 -9.10 -2.66 22.28
N PRO A 302 -9.49 -1.78 21.35
CA PRO A 302 -9.35 -1.97 19.90
C PRO A 302 -7.91 -1.72 19.41
N ILE A 303 -6.92 -2.29 20.10
CA ILE A 303 -5.49 -2.02 19.89
C ILE A 303 -4.99 -2.39 18.48
N ASP A 304 -5.64 -3.33 17.82
CA ASP A 304 -5.26 -3.74 16.47
C ASP A 304 -5.55 -2.60 15.46
N PHE A 305 -6.65 -1.87 15.61
CA PHE A 305 -6.99 -0.69 14.79
C PHE A 305 -6.11 0.52 15.13
N GLU A 306 -5.82 0.76 16.40
CA GLU A 306 -4.90 1.81 16.85
C GLU A 306 -3.47 1.58 16.34
N ASN A 307 -2.98 0.33 16.40
CA ASN A 307 -1.67 -0.02 15.87
C ASN A 307 -1.62 0.13 14.34
N ALA A 308 -2.71 -0.20 13.63
CA ALA A 308 -2.81 0.01 12.20
C ALA A 308 -2.73 1.51 11.85
N GLU A 309 -3.55 2.34 12.51
CA GLU A 309 -3.55 3.80 12.31
C GLU A 309 -2.15 4.40 12.53
N GLY A 310 -1.51 4.05 13.65
CA GLY A 310 -0.18 4.56 14.01
C GLY A 310 0.90 4.21 12.99
N ASN A 311 0.97 2.94 12.57
CA ASN A 311 1.98 2.51 11.60
C ASN A 311 1.71 3.04 10.18
N PHE A 312 0.46 3.13 9.73
CA PHE A 312 0.13 3.83 8.47
C PHE A 312 0.54 5.31 8.51
N GLY A 313 0.38 5.98 9.64
CA GLY A 313 0.81 7.36 9.82
C GLY A 313 2.33 7.52 9.63
N VAL A 314 3.13 6.64 10.22
CA VAL A 314 4.59 6.60 10.02
C VAL A 314 4.94 6.32 8.56
N ALA A 315 4.30 5.32 7.94
CA ALA A 315 4.50 5.00 6.53
C ALA A 315 4.22 6.22 5.63
N ASN A 316 3.12 6.92 5.87
CA ASN A 316 2.72 8.10 5.09
C ASN A 316 3.71 9.26 5.21
N ALA A 317 4.29 9.49 6.38
CA ALA A 317 5.34 10.49 6.57
C ALA A 317 6.58 10.16 5.73
N LEU A 318 6.99 8.89 5.70
CA LEU A 318 8.13 8.43 4.90
C LEU A 318 7.84 8.48 3.40
N TYR A 319 6.67 8.02 2.94
CA TYR A 319 6.26 8.13 1.54
C TYR A 319 6.22 9.59 1.08
N THR A 320 5.70 10.49 1.91
CA THR A 320 5.68 11.93 1.59
C THR A 320 7.10 12.47 1.41
N HIS A 321 8.03 12.12 2.31
CA HIS A 321 9.42 12.54 2.17
C HIS A 321 10.07 11.99 0.90
N LEU A 322 9.89 10.70 0.61
CA LEU A 322 10.43 10.04 -0.59
C LEU A 322 9.89 10.69 -1.87
N SER A 323 8.57 10.90 -1.95
CA SER A 323 7.90 11.51 -3.09
C SER A 323 8.37 12.94 -3.36
N MET A 324 8.58 13.73 -2.31
CA MET A 324 9.01 15.13 -2.45
C MET A 324 10.52 15.29 -2.67
N LYS A 325 11.34 14.38 -2.09
CA LYS A 325 12.80 14.54 -2.10
C LYS A 325 13.47 13.98 -3.35
N LEU A 326 13.04 12.79 -3.80
CA LEU A 326 13.74 12.05 -4.85
C LEU A 326 13.79 12.81 -6.20
N PRO A 327 12.70 13.49 -6.66
CA PRO A 327 12.73 14.25 -7.91
C PRO A 327 13.68 15.46 -7.92
N ILE A 328 14.29 15.78 -6.78
CA ILE A 328 15.19 16.95 -6.65
C ILE A 328 16.63 16.49 -6.52
N SER A 329 17.45 16.83 -7.51
CA SER A 329 18.91 16.60 -7.51
C SER A 329 19.64 17.81 -8.06
N ARG A 330 20.97 17.88 -7.82
CA ARG A 330 21.83 18.97 -8.31
C ARG A 330 22.49 18.57 -9.61
N LEU A 331 22.35 19.41 -10.64
CA LEU A 331 22.91 19.17 -11.96
C LEU A 331 22.58 17.76 -12.46
N GLN A 332 23.57 16.97 -12.87
CA GLN A 332 23.37 15.59 -13.35
C GLN A 332 23.13 14.59 -12.23
N ARG A 333 23.66 14.86 -11.03
CA ARG A 333 23.45 14.08 -9.80
C ARG A 333 24.14 14.70 -8.59
N ASP A 334 23.53 14.52 -7.41
CA ASP A 334 24.20 14.51 -6.10
C ASP A 334 23.98 13.15 -5.40
N LEU A 335 24.62 12.91 -4.24
CA LEU A 335 24.56 11.62 -3.55
C LEU A 335 23.28 11.42 -2.73
N THR A 336 22.43 12.44 -2.56
CA THR A 336 21.30 12.39 -1.62
C THR A 336 20.25 11.35 -1.99
N ASP A 337 20.08 11.03 -3.28
CA ASP A 337 19.21 9.97 -3.77
C ASP A 337 19.59 8.61 -3.16
N SER A 338 20.87 8.24 -3.22
CA SER A 338 21.36 6.96 -2.69
C SER A 338 21.12 6.83 -1.19
N THR A 339 21.31 7.92 -0.42
CA THR A 339 21.04 7.95 1.02
C THR A 339 19.56 7.71 1.32
N VAL A 340 18.68 8.37 0.57
CA VAL A 340 17.24 8.35 0.80
C VAL A 340 16.63 7.01 0.34
N LEU A 341 17.06 6.49 -0.82
CA LEU A 341 16.58 5.22 -1.37
C LEU A 341 16.87 4.00 -0.49
N ARG A 342 17.89 4.04 0.37
CA ARG A 342 18.13 2.96 1.37
C ARG A 342 16.98 2.79 2.36
N ASN A 343 16.10 3.78 2.46
CA ASN A 343 14.92 3.75 3.34
C ASN A 343 13.63 3.33 2.63
N ILE A 344 13.67 2.95 1.35
CA ILE A 344 12.47 2.65 0.55
C ILE A 344 11.63 1.50 1.11
N GLY A 345 12.25 0.53 1.78
CA GLY A 345 11.57 -0.59 2.42
C GLY A 345 10.84 -0.22 3.71
N MET A 346 11.25 0.86 4.39
CA MET A 346 10.67 1.23 5.70
C MET A 346 9.18 1.57 5.63
N PRO A 347 8.71 2.46 4.73
CA PRO A 347 7.29 2.76 4.64
C PRO A 347 6.46 1.56 4.20
N LEU A 348 7.00 0.69 3.34
CA LEU A 348 6.32 -0.55 2.96
C LEU A 348 6.20 -1.50 4.14
N ALA A 349 7.24 -1.63 4.96
CA ALA A 349 7.22 -2.44 6.18
C ALA A 349 6.15 -1.94 7.17
N HIS A 350 6.09 -0.64 7.45
CA HIS A 350 5.05 -0.07 8.30
C HIS A 350 3.65 -0.28 7.73
N SER A 351 3.47 -0.16 6.41
CA SER A 351 2.18 -0.46 5.76
C SER A 351 1.79 -1.93 5.92
N MET A 352 2.72 -2.88 5.78
CA MET A 352 2.45 -4.31 5.99
C MET A 352 2.14 -4.65 7.45
N ILE A 353 2.82 -4.01 8.43
CA ILE A 353 2.48 -4.14 9.85
C ILE A 353 1.04 -3.70 10.10
N SER A 354 0.64 -2.57 9.50
CA SER A 354 -0.72 -2.04 9.61
C SER A 354 -1.77 -2.97 8.97
N LEU A 355 -1.50 -3.48 7.77
CA LEU A 355 -2.40 -4.43 7.10
C LEU A 355 -2.59 -5.72 7.92
N ASN A 356 -1.53 -6.27 8.49
CA ASN A 356 -1.60 -7.42 9.38
C ASN A 356 -2.41 -7.11 10.66
N SER A 357 -2.27 -5.90 11.20
CA SER A 357 -3.05 -5.45 12.36
C SER A 357 -4.53 -5.30 12.00
N LEU A 358 -4.86 -4.70 10.86
CA LEU A 358 -6.25 -4.63 10.38
C LEU A 358 -6.85 -6.01 10.18
N LYS A 359 -6.13 -6.92 9.49
CA LYS A 359 -6.57 -8.31 9.30
C LYS A 359 -6.90 -8.99 10.62
N LYS A 360 -6.03 -8.82 11.62
CA LYS A 360 -6.23 -9.38 12.97
C LYS A 360 -7.43 -8.74 13.66
N GLY A 361 -7.56 -7.41 13.59
CA GLY A 361 -8.68 -6.66 14.19
C GLY A 361 -10.03 -7.04 13.59
N LEU A 362 -10.12 -7.08 12.24
CA LEU A 362 -11.32 -7.50 11.52
C LEU A 362 -11.75 -8.91 11.90
N GLY A 363 -10.83 -9.86 12.02
CA GLY A 363 -11.14 -11.23 12.45
C GLY A 363 -11.69 -11.35 13.88
N LYS A 364 -11.58 -10.28 14.68
CA LYS A 364 -12.13 -10.22 16.06
C LYS A 364 -13.48 -9.52 16.15
N LEU A 365 -13.94 -8.82 15.12
CA LEU A 365 -15.19 -8.07 15.17
C LEU A 365 -16.40 -9.01 15.32
N ILE A 366 -17.34 -8.60 16.16
CA ILE A 366 -18.67 -9.19 16.34
C ILE A 366 -19.67 -8.06 16.23
N LEU A 367 -20.57 -8.12 15.27
CA LEU A 367 -21.66 -7.14 15.15
C LEU A 367 -22.60 -7.23 16.36
N ASN A 368 -23.01 -6.09 16.88
CA ASN A 368 -23.95 -5.97 18.00
C ASN A 368 -25.27 -5.37 17.49
N GLU A 369 -26.11 -6.20 16.90
CA GLU A 369 -27.40 -5.78 16.33
C GLU A 369 -28.33 -5.13 17.37
N ASP A 370 -28.28 -5.58 18.63
CA ASP A 370 -29.09 -5.00 19.72
C ASP A 370 -28.73 -3.52 19.95
N ALA A 371 -27.44 -3.16 19.93
CA ALA A 371 -27.02 -1.78 20.08
C ALA A 371 -27.42 -0.91 18.88
N LEU A 372 -27.29 -1.44 17.65
CA LEU A 372 -27.73 -0.77 16.44
C LEU A 372 -29.25 -0.51 16.47
N ARG A 373 -30.02 -1.52 16.84
CA ARG A 373 -31.47 -1.41 16.97
C ARG A 373 -31.86 -0.40 18.03
N ALA A 374 -31.23 -0.45 19.21
CA ALA A 374 -31.52 0.47 20.30
C ALA A 374 -31.19 1.93 19.95
N ASP A 375 -30.15 2.17 19.14
CA ASP A 375 -29.81 3.53 18.71
C ASP A 375 -30.82 4.07 17.68
N LEU A 376 -31.25 3.25 16.73
CA LEU A 376 -32.34 3.59 15.81
C LEU A 376 -33.65 3.88 16.56
N GLU A 377 -34.00 3.05 17.54
CA GLU A 377 -35.22 3.22 18.36
C GLU A 377 -35.22 4.54 19.14
N ARG A 378 -34.09 4.98 19.65
CA ARG A 378 -33.97 6.25 20.35
C ARG A 378 -34.06 7.48 19.44
N ASN A 379 -34.01 7.30 18.13
CA ASN A 379 -33.82 8.40 17.16
C ASN A 379 -34.90 8.46 16.08
N TRP A 380 -36.17 8.25 16.45
CA TRP A 380 -37.32 8.27 15.54
C TRP A 380 -37.42 9.60 14.73
N ALA A 381 -36.90 10.70 15.26
CA ALA A 381 -36.90 12.00 14.57
C ALA A 381 -36.23 11.94 13.18
N VAL A 382 -35.37 10.96 12.89
CA VAL A 382 -34.67 10.82 11.61
C VAL A 382 -35.62 10.50 10.42
N VAL A 383 -36.83 9.96 10.69
CA VAL A 383 -37.83 9.70 9.65
C VAL A 383 -38.52 10.99 9.17
N ALA A 384 -38.34 12.10 9.86
CA ALA A 384 -38.93 13.38 9.46
C ALA A 384 -38.54 13.82 8.03
N GLU A 385 -37.33 13.50 7.60
CA GLU A 385 -36.87 13.75 6.25
C GLU A 385 -37.67 12.97 5.19
N ALA A 386 -37.96 11.70 5.46
CA ALA A 386 -38.77 10.85 4.59
C ALA A 386 -40.21 11.39 4.47
N ILE A 387 -40.82 11.70 5.65
CA ILE A 387 -42.18 12.27 5.71
C ILE A 387 -42.22 13.58 4.95
N GLN A 388 -41.29 14.49 5.18
CA GLN A 388 -41.20 15.77 4.47
C GLN A 388 -41.12 15.60 2.94
N THR A 389 -40.33 14.60 2.50
CA THR A 389 -40.11 14.32 1.07
C THR A 389 -41.42 13.85 0.42
N ILE A 390 -42.17 12.96 1.09
CA ILE A 390 -43.50 12.50 0.61
C ILE A 390 -44.50 13.67 0.61
N LEU A 391 -44.56 14.46 1.67
CA LEU A 391 -45.44 15.63 1.72
C LEU A 391 -45.12 16.63 0.59
N ARG A 392 -43.86 16.82 0.22
CA ARG A 392 -43.48 17.63 -0.96
C ARG A 392 -44.00 17.03 -2.26
N ARG A 393 -43.93 15.71 -2.41
CA ARG A 393 -44.48 15.00 -3.58
C ARG A 393 -45.98 15.22 -3.72
N GLU A 394 -46.70 15.28 -2.60
CA GLU A 394 -48.13 15.53 -2.54
C GLU A 394 -48.51 17.02 -2.62
N ASN A 395 -47.55 17.93 -2.83
CA ASN A 395 -47.79 19.39 -2.82
C ASN A 395 -48.38 19.93 -1.51
N TYR A 396 -48.13 19.25 -0.37
CA TYR A 396 -48.60 19.67 0.94
C TYR A 396 -48.04 21.04 1.31
N PRO A 397 -48.87 21.96 1.88
CA PRO A 397 -48.41 23.30 2.22
C PRO A 397 -47.37 23.31 3.35
N ASN A 398 -46.25 24.01 3.14
CA ASN A 398 -45.19 24.25 4.13
C ASN A 398 -44.70 22.97 4.87
N PRO A 399 -44.32 21.90 4.17
CA PRO A 399 -44.02 20.60 4.80
C PRO A 399 -42.86 20.66 5.78
N TYR A 400 -41.85 21.51 5.55
CA TYR A 400 -40.73 21.70 6.47
C TYR A 400 -41.16 22.31 7.80
N GLU A 401 -41.98 23.41 7.74
CA GLU A 401 -42.45 24.10 8.93
C GLU A 401 -43.38 23.20 9.75
N THR A 402 -44.19 22.38 9.10
CA THR A 402 -45.08 21.42 9.73
C THR A 402 -44.27 20.39 10.57
N LEU A 403 -43.21 19.83 10.01
CA LEU A 403 -42.34 18.89 10.71
C LEU A 403 -41.44 19.57 11.74
N LYS A 404 -40.98 20.78 11.46
CA LYS A 404 -40.21 21.58 12.40
C LYS A 404 -40.98 21.86 13.70
N ALA A 405 -42.27 22.09 13.61
CA ALA A 405 -43.14 22.25 14.77
C ALA A 405 -43.17 20.97 15.63
N LEU A 406 -43.24 19.79 15.01
CA LEU A 406 -43.18 18.52 15.68
C LEU A 406 -41.83 18.27 16.37
N THR A 407 -40.72 18.52 15.68
CA THR A 407 -39.37 18.17 16.15
C THR A 407 -38.77 19.11 17.19
N ARG A 408 -39.38 20.32 17.40
CA ARG A 408 -38.89 21.34 18.35
C ARG A 408 -39.74 21.47 19.61
N THR A 409 -40.60 20.53 19.93
CA THR A 409 -41.45 20.56 21.14
C THR A 409 -40.70 20.29 22.45
N GLY A 410 -39.44 19.83 22.38
CA GLY A 410 -38.66 19.42 23.55
C GLY A 410 -39.10 18.08 24.14
N ALA A 411 -40.18 17.47 23.66
CA ALA A 411 -40.57 16.11 23.98
C ALA A 411 -39.81 15.12 23.09
N GLY A 412 -39.44 13.97 23.65
CA GLY A 412 -38.80 12.90 22.86
C GLY A 412 -39.73 12.43 21.73
N ILE A 413 -39.21 12.35 20.50
CA ILE A 413 -39.95 11.83 19.36
C ILE A 413 -39.76 10.32 19.32
N ASN A 414 -40.87 9.59 19.46
CA ASN A 414 -40.94 8.14 19.37
C ASN A 414 -41.97 7.74 18.30
N HIS A 415 -42.18 6.43 18.15
CA HIS A 415 -43.14 5.86 17.20
C HIS A 415 -44.55 6.43 17.37
N GLU A 416 -45.04 6.52 18.60
CA GLU A 416 -46.39 6.98 18.93
C GLU A 416 -46.60 8.44 18.47
N VAL A 417 -45.64 9.33 18.77
CA VAL A 417 -45.68 10.75 18.36
C VAL A 417 -45.70 10.89 16.84
N ILE A 418 -44.91 10.08 16.10
CA ILE A 418 -44.93 10.09 14.64
C ILE A 418 -46.28 9.54 14.12
N ALA A 419 -46.80 8.46 14.70
CA ALA A 419 -48.08 7.90 14.29
C ALA A 419 -49.25 8.90 14.50
N GLU A 420 -49.33 9.52 15.67
CA GLU A 420 -50.32 10.59 15.95
C GLU A 420 -50.21 11.75 14.97
N PHE A 421 -48.96 12.16 14.69
CA PHE A 421 -48.74 13.25 13.72
C PHE A 421 -49.24 12.91 12.32
N ILE A 422 -49.01 11.68 11.82
CA ILE A 422 -49.48 11.22 10.51
C ILE A 422 -51.01 11.35 10.42
N GLU A 423 -51.75 11.03 11.50
CA GLU A 423 -53.21 11.12 11.51
C GLU A 423 -53.70 12.56 11.37
N THR A 424 -52.94 13.56 11.81
CA THR A 424 -53.27 14.97 11.67
C THR A 424 -53.09 15.54 10.28
N LEU A 425 -52.40 14.81 9.39
CA LEU A 425 -52.08 15.30 8.04
C LEU A 425 -53.33 15.30 7.13
N GLU A 426 -53.54 16.38 6.40
CA GLU A 426 -54.60 16.52 5.39
C GLU A 426 -54.13 15.93 4.04
N VAL A 427 -53.92 14.62 3.98
CA VAL A 427 -53.52 13.84 2.81
C VAL A 427 -54.46 12.65 2.63
N SER A 428 -54.42 11.99 1.47
CA SER A 428 -55.24 10.79 1.23
C SER A 428 -54.84 9.62 2.16
N GLU A 429 -55.81 8.73 2.43
CA GLU A 429 -55.53 7.57 3.27
C GLU A 429 -54.41 6.69 2.71
N SER A 430 -54.29 6.55 1.39
CA SER A 430 -53.21 5.83 0.76
C SER A 430 -51.83 6.43 1.06
N VAL A 431 -51.73 7.76 1.17
CA VAL A 431 -50.50 8.45 1.55
C VAL A 431 -50.22 8.23 3.05
N LYS A 432 -51.25 8.25 3.91
CA LYS A 432 -51.07 7.92 5.33
C LYS A 432 -50.57 6.49 5.53
N GLU A 433 -51.10 5.52 4.79
CA GLU A 433 -50.63 4.14 4.81
C GLU A 433 -49.17 4.04 4.41
N GLU A 434 -48.74 4.77 3.36
CA GLU A 434 -47.34 4.84 2.95
C GLU A 434 -46.45 5.45 4.05
N LEU A 435 -46.90 6.49 4.75
CA LEU A 435 -46.18 7.14 5.83
C LEU A 435 -46.05 6.24 7.08
N ARG A 436 -47.09 5.46 7.43
CA ARG A 436 -47.10 4.57 8.62
C ARG A 436 -46.08 3.44 8.57
N VAL A 437 -45.63 3.02 7.36
CA VAL A 437 -44.65 1.96 7.21
C VAL A 437 -43.20 2.48 7.25
N ILE A 438 -42.99 3.79 7.31
CA ILE A 438 -41.67 4.41 7.39
C ILE A 438 -41.20 4.33 8.84
N THR A 439 -40.08 3.65 9.01
CA THR A 439 -39.41 3.51 10.31
C THR A 439 -37.91 3.80 10.18
N PRO A 440 -37.19 4.06 11.27
CA PRO A 440 -35.73 4.17 11.22
C PRO A 440 -35.04 2.95 10.62
N TRP A 441 -35.67 1.75 10.64
CA TRP A 441 -35.11 0.51 10.06
C TRP A 441 -35.42 0.33 8.57
N THR A 442 -36.54 0.90 8.10
CA THR A 442 -36.97 0.78 6.69
C THR A 442 -36.50 1.95 5.83
N TYR A 443 -36.18 3.07 6.42
CA TYR A 443 -35.70 4.27 5.74
C TYR A 443 -34.18 4.24 5.51
N THR A 444 -33.66 3.21 4.87
CA THR A 444 -32.20 3.00 4.68
C THR A 444 -31.74 3.22 3.22
N GLY A 445 -32.65 3.42 2.28
CA GLY A 445 -32.33 3.53 0.85
C GLY A 445 -31.83 2.19 0.27
N PHE A 446 -30.78 2.27 -0.56
CA PHE A 446 -30.17 1.10 -1.25
C PHE A 446 -29.07 0.47 -0.42
#